data_ede26bfdce1c8b75d87bfb4ce0c8bf6a
#
_entry.id   ede26bfdce1c8b75d87bfb4ce0c8bf6a
#
_cell.length_a   1.000
_cell.length_b   1.000
_cell.length_c   1.000
_cell.angle_alpha   90.00
_cell.angle_beta   90.00
_cell.angle_gamma   90.00
#
_symmetry.space_group_name_H-M   'P 1'
#
loop_
_entity.id
_entity.type
_entity.pdbx_description
1 polymer ?
#
loop_
_entity_poly.entity_id
_entity_poly.type
_entity_poly.pdbx_seq_one_letter_code
_entity_poly.pdbx_strand_id
1 'polypeptide(L)'
;MEVTNEQIAEAFSHHDFEATYPYLTDDVRWNIVGERLVEGKEKIIAVCRESAAYLTGVTTDFVKFRTVVTDDCVVIDSVAEYTDNEEKTSRVASCDIYNFTNSKVSEITSYTVEVGAH
;
A
#
# COMPACT_ATOMS: atom_id res chain seq x y z
N MET A 1 0.86 -12.53 20.33
CA MET A 1 1.78 -11.45 19.94
C MET A 1 1.02 -10.42 19.12
N GLU A 2 1.04 -9.18 19.56
CA GLU A 2 0.27 -8.13 18.89
C GLU A 2 1.01 -7.61 17.66
N VAL A 3 0.25 -7.38 16.60
CA VAL A 3 0.78 -6.78 15.38
C VAL A 3 0.83 -5.26 15.60
N THR A 4 1.95 -4.65 15.28
CA THR A 4 2.12 -3.20 15.45
C THR A 4 1.57 -2.44 14.25
N ASN A 5 1.29 -1.14 14.44
CA ASN A 5 0.88 -0.27 13.35
C ASN A 5 1.92 -0.28 12.22
N GLU A 6 3.20 -0.27 12.59
CA GLU A 6 4.29 -0.33 11.62
C GLU A 6 4.21 -1.59 10.78
N GLN A 7 3.99 -2.75 11.40
CA GLN A 7 3.89 -4.02 10.68
C GLN A 7 2.71 -4.04 9.73
N ILE A 8 1.56 -3.50 10.15
CA ILE A 8 0.37 -3.43 9.30
C ILE A 8 0.64 -2.56 8.08
N ALA A 9 1.18 -1.36 8.29
CA ALA A 9 1.48 -0.43 7.20
C ALA A 9 2.50 -1.04 6.22
N GLU A 10 3.54 -1.66 6.75
CA GLU A 10 4.57 -2.27 5.90
C GLU A 10 4.01 -3.42 5.09
N ALA A 11 3.15 -4.24 5.68
CA ALA A 11 2.51 -5.35 4.97
C ALA A 11 1.69 -4.83 3.79
N PHE A 12 0.88 -3.80 4.03
CA PHE A 12 0.04 -3.23 2.96
C PHE A 12 0.90 -2.65 1.83
N SER A 13 1.92 -1.88 2.18
CA SER A 13 2.80 -1.27 1.18
C SER A 13 3.67 -2.30 0.44
N HIS A 14 3.95 -3.45 1.05
CA HIS A 14 4.63 -4.57 0.41
C HIS A 14 3.69 -5.44 -0.43
N HIS A 15 2.41 -5.05 -0.52
CA HIS A 15 1.39 -5.77 -1.27
C HIS A 15 0.96 -7.09 -0.62
N ASP A 16 1.24 -7.26 0.66
CA ASP A 16 0.73 -8.37 1.46
C ASP A 16 -0.61 -7.96 2.06
N PHE A 17 -1.56 -7.72 1.17
CA PHE A 17 -2.83 -7.09 1.54
C PHE A 17 -3.69 -7.96 2.46
N GLU A 18 -3.73 -9.25 2.20
CA GLU A 18 -4.59 -10.16 2.95
C GLU A 18 -4.26 -10.15 4.44
N ALA A 19 -2.98 -10.02 4.78
CA ALA A 19 -2.54 -9.95 6.18
C ALA A 19 -3.09 -8.73 6.90
N THR A 20 -3.48 -7.68 6.15
CA THR A 20 -3.94 -6.43 6.74
C THR A 20 -5.44 -6.36 6.95
N TYR A 21 -6.22 -7.23 6.30
CA TYR A 21 -7.69 -7.12 6.32
C TYR A 21 -8.29 -7.08 7.74
N PRO A 22 -7.84 -7.90 8.69
CA PRO A 22 -8.40 -7.84 10.04
C PRO A 22 -8.13 -6.52 10.76
N TYR A 23 -7.18 -5.73 10.25
CA TYR A 23 -6.73 -4.49 10.91
C TYR A 23 -7.23 -3.23 10.19
N LEU A 24 -8.22 -3.36 9.32
CA LEU A 24 -8.88 -2.22 8.67
C LEU A 24 -10.19 -1.95 9.40
N THR A 25 -10.52 -0.67 9.64
CA THR A 25 -11.84 -0.34 10.19
C THR A 25 -12.90 -0.57 9.12
N ASP A 26 -14.16 -0.75 9.55
CA ASP A 26 -15.25 -0.98 8.59
C ASP A 26 -15.46 0.20 7.64
N ASP A 27 -15.20 1.41 8.12
CA ASP A 27 -15.35 2.65 7.35
C ASP A 27 -14.01 3.19 6.82
N VAL A 28 -12.99 2.35 6.75
CA VAL A 28 -11.67 2.76 6.27
C VAL A 28 -11.77 3.40 4.88
N ARG A 29 -10.94 4.41 4.65
CA ARG A 29 -10.91 5.14 3.39
C ARG A 29 -9.51 5.07 2.80
N TRP A 30 -9.45 4.86 1.51
CA TRP A 30 -8.18 4.86 0.78
C TRP A 30 -8.24 5.91 -0.30
N ASN A 31 -7.56 7.01 -0.08
CA ASN A 31 -7.47 8.08 -1.05
C ASN A 31 -6.23 7.85 -1.93
N ILE A 32 -6.48 7.40 -3.14
CA ILE A 32 -5.42 7.22 -4.14
C ILE A 32 -5.37 8.54 -4.90
N VAL A 33 -4.49 9.43 -4.44
CA VAL A 33 -4.48 10.83 -4.86
C VAL A 33 -4.30 10.96 -6.38
N GLY A 34 -5.17 11.73 -7.00
CA GLY A 34 -5.15 11.92 -8.44
C GLY A 34 -5.85 10.82 -9.23
N GLU A 35 -6.33 9.78 -8.55
CA GLU A 35 -6.97 8.65 -9.22
C GLU A 35 -8.40 8.42 -8.72
N ARG A 36 -8.55 8.03 -7.45
CA ARG A 36 -9.89 7.76 -6.88
C ARG A 36 -9.84 7.66 -5.36
N LEU A 37 -11.03 7.81 -4.76
CA LEU A 37 -11.24 7.57 -3.34
C LEU A 37 -12.03 6.27 -3.20
N VAL A 38 -11.51 5.33 -2.43
CA VAL A 38 -12.17 4.05 -2.15
C VAL A 38 -12.64 4.09 -0.71
N GLU A 39 -13.95 3.96 -0.49
CA GLU A 39 -14.54 4.05 0.83
C GLU A 39 -15.15 2.73 1.27
N GLY A 40 -14.75 2.27 2.45
CA GLY A 40 -15.28 1.08 3.06
C GLY A 40 -14.36 -0.12 2.87
N LYS A 41 -14.31 -0.94 3.92
CA LYS A 41 -13.41 -2.10 3.97
C LYS A 41 -13.61 -3.05 2.79
N GLU A 42 -14.87 -3.37 2.46
CA GLU A 42 -15.13 -4.33 1.38
C GLU A 42 -14.65 -3.83 0.02
N LYS A 43 -14.81 -2.54 -0.25
CA LYS A 43 -14.35 -1.95 -1.51
C LYS A 43 -12.83 -1.93 -1.58
N ILE A 44 -12.18 -1.65 -0.46
CA ILE A 44 -10.72 -1.67 -0.41
C ILE A 44 -10.20 -3.08 -0.64
N ILE A 45 -10.83 -4.09 -0.03
CA ILE A 45 -10.46 -5.49 -0.25
C ILE A 45 -10.59 -5.85 -1.73
N ALA A 46 -11.66 -5.40 -2.39
CA ALA A 46 -11.85 -5.66 -3.82
C ALA A 46 -10.71 -5.06 -4.66
N VAL A 47 -10.32 -3.82 -4.36
CA VAL A 47 -9.20 -3.17 -5.05
C VAL A 47 -7.90 -3.91 -4.79
N CYS A 48 -7.68 -4.34 -3.55
CA CYS A 48 -6.48 -5.11 -3.20
C CYS A 48 -6.41 -6.43 -3.95
N ARG A 49 -7.54 -7.10 -4.13
CA ARG A 49 -7.60 -8.36 -4.89
C ARG A 49 -7.29 -8.14 -6.36
N GLU A 50 -7.79 -7.05 -6.94
CA GLU A 50 -7.45 -6.68 -8.33
C GLU A 50 -5.96 -6.43 -8.45
N SER A 51 -5.38 -5.68 -7.53
CA SER A 51 -3.95 -5.38 -7.52
C SER A 51 -3.12 -6.65 -7.37
N ALA A 52 -3.51 -7.53 -6.46
CA ALA A 52 -2.80 -8.79 -6.23
C ALA A 52 -2.82 -9.66 -7.49
N ALA A 53 -3.95 -9.72 -8.19
CA ALA A 53 -4.08 -10.48 -9.42
C ALA A 53 -3.14 -9.93 -10.51
N TYR A 54 -3.09 -8.61 -10.64
CA TYR A 54 -2.17 -7.95 -11.59
C TYR A 54 -0.71 -8.29 -11.23
N LEU A 55 -0.37 -8.22 -9.94
CA LEU A 55 1.00 -8.40 -9.48
C LEU A 55 1.51 -9.84 -9.60
N THR A 56 0.62 -10.82 -9.78
CA THR A 56 1.06 -12.20 -10.00
C THR A 56 1.85 -12.36 -11.30
N GLY A 57 1.57 -11.50 -12.30
CA GLY A 57 2.30 -11.52 -13.58
C GLY A 57 3.48 -10.57 -13.63
N VAL A 58 3.86 -9.99 -12.50
CA VAL A 58 4.87 -8.94 -12.43
C VAL A 58 5.86 -9.27 -11.33
N THR A 59 7.14 -9.05 -11.59
CA THR A 59 8.17 -9.16 -10.56
C THR A 59 8.33 -7.79 -9.92
N THR A 60 8.22 -7.73 -8.60
CA THR A 60 8.34 -6.49 -7.83
C THR A 60 9.64 -6.48 -7.06
N ASP A 61 10.41 -5.42 -7.20
CA ASP A 61 11.66 -5.23 -6.47
C ASP A 61 11.65 -3.84 -5.81
N PHE A 62 11.65 -3.82 -4.49
CA PHE A 62 11.69 -2.57 -3.74
C PHE A 62 13.15 -2.11 -3.63
N VAL A 63 13.50 -1.06 -4.37
CA VAL A 63 14.87 -0.51 -4.35
C VAL A 63 15.05 0.49 -3.22
N LYS A 64 13.94 0.95 -2.63
CA LYS A 64 13.93 1.82 -1.46
C LYS A 64 12.67 1.52 -0.66
N PHE A 65 12.81 1.41 0.66
CA PHE A 65 11.66 1.21 1.53
C PHE A 65 11.99 1.79 2.89
N ARG A 66 11.37 2.93 3.21
CA ARG A 66 11.64 3.63 4.46
C ARG A 66 10.33 3.84 5.21
N THR A 67 10.34 3.54 6.50
CA THR A 67 9.18 3.66 7.37
C THR A 67 9.42 4.75 8.40
N VAL A 68 8.43 5.64 8.55
CA VAL A 68 8.43 6.67 9.58
C VAL A 68 7.20 6.42 10.45
N VAL A 69 7.41 6.31 11.76
CA VAL A 69 6.35 5.92 12.70
C VAL A 69 6.11 7.01 13.73
N THR A 70 4.83 7.36 13.92
CA THR A 70 4.39 8.16 15.06
C THR A 70 3.33 7.35 15.81
N ASP A 71 2.74 7.91 16.86
CA ASP A 71 1.80 7.18 17.73
C ASP A 71 0.60 6.59 16.96
N ASP A 72 0.03 7.35 16.04
CA ASP A 72 -1.18 6.93 15.32
C ASP A 72 -1.07 7.12 13.81
N CYS A 73 0.16 7.30 13.30
CA CYS A 73 0.38 7.52 11.88
C CYS A 73 1.69 6.84 11.47
N VAL A 74 1.63 6.10 10.36
CA VAL A 74 2.83 5.48 9.76
C VAL A 74 2.94 5.96 8.33
N VAL A 75 4.13 6.37 7.93
CA VAL A 75 4.42 6.80 6.55
C VAL A 75 5.43 5.84 5.94
N ILE A 76 5.08 5.33 4.76
CA ILE A 76 5.98 4.45 4.00
C ILE A 76 6.42 5.21 2.74
N ASP A 77 7.71 5.46 2.64
CA ASP A 77 8.33 6.13 1.50
C ASP A 77 9.11 5.06 0.74
N SER A 78 8.67 4.73 -0.45
CA SER A 78 9.23 3.59 -1.17
C SER A 78 9.40 3.88 -2.65
N VAL A 79 10.30 3.11 -3.27
CA VAL A 79 10.47 3.06 -4.72
C VAL A 79 10.51 1.60 -5.12
N ALA A 80 9.64 1.22 -6.02
CA ALA A 80 9.56 -0.16 -6.50
C ALA A 80 9.80 -0.21 -8.00
N GLU A 81 10.45 -1.28 -8.43
CA GLU A 81 10.59 -1.60 -9.85
C GLU A 81 9.69 -2.79 -10.16
N TYR A 82 8.87 -2.65 -11.18
CA TYR A 82 7.95 -3.68 -11.64
C TYR A 82 8.40 -4.15 -13.01
N THR A 83 8.64 -5.45 -13.14
CA THR A 83 9.05 -6.04 -14.42
C THR A 83 7.98 -7.02 -14.86
N ASP A 84 7.43 -6.80 -16.05
CA ASP A 84 6.36 -7.66 -16.60
C ASP A 84 6.93 -8.86 -17.36
N ASN A 85 6.03 -9.68 -17.93
CA ASN A 85 6.41 -10.88 -18.68
C ASN A 85 7.23 -10.58 -19.93
N GLU A 86 7.17 -9.37 -20.44
CA GLU A 86 7.92 -8.95 -21.61
C GLU A 86 9.23 -8.25 -21.23
N GLU A 87 9.59 -8.37 -19.95
CA GLU A 87 10.79 -7.77 -19.37
C GLU A 87 10.80 -6.24 -19.44
N LYS A 88 9.60 -5.64 -19.54
CA LYS A 88 9.48 -4.18 -19.45
C LYS A 88 9.45 -3.80 -17.99
N THR A 89 10.30 -2.86 -17.63
CA THR A 89 10.44 -2.40 -16.25
C THR A 89 9.89 -0.99 -16.12
N SER A 90 9.06 -0.77 -15.11
CA SER A 90 8.62 0.56 -14.72
C SER A 90 9.05 0.80 -13.28
N ARG A 91 9.36 2.04 -12.95
CA ARG A 91 9.76 2.41 -11.60
C ARG A 91 8.75 3.40 -11.05
N VAL A 92 8.25 3.11 -9.85
CA VAL A 92 7.21 3.92 -9.21
C VAL A 92 7.70 4.35 -7.83
N ALA A 93 7.67 5.66 -7.59
CA ALA A 93 7.91 6.22 -6.27
C ALA A 93 6.56 6.38 -5.59
N SER A 94 6.45 5.94 -4.35
CA SER A 94 5.20 5.96 -3.60
C SER A 94 5.42 6.52 -2.21
N CYS A 95 4.42 7.25 -1.73
CA CYS A 95 4.35 7.67 -0.34
C CYS A 95 2.96 7.29 0.16
N ASP A 96 2.90 6.35 1.07
CA ASP A 96 1.65 5.89 1.67
C ASP A 96 1.57 6.37 3.11
N ILE A 97 0.51 7.06 3.44
CA ILE A 97 0.27 7.59 4.79
C ILE A 97 -0.89 6.82 5.41
N TYR A 98 -0.61 6.14 6.52
CA TYR A 98 -1.60 5.31 7.22
C TYR A 98 -1.97 5.98 8.52
N ASN A 99 -3.26 6.29 8.69
CA ASN A 99 -3.77 6.79 9.95
C ASN A 99 -4.49 5.65 10.68
N PHE A 100 -4.22 5.54 11.97
CA PHE A 100 -4.74 4.46 12.80
C PHE A 100 -5.68 4.99 13.87
N THR A 101 -6.76 4.23 14.10
CA THR A 101 -7.69 4.48 15.19
C THR A 101 -7.84 3.17 15.95
N ASN A 102 -7.51 3.17 17.24
CA ASN A 102 -7.57 1.96 18.07
C ASN A 102 -6.84 0.78 17.43
N SER A 103 -5.63 1.04 16.94
CA SER A 103 -4.74 0.02 16.34
C SER A 103 -5.24 -0.59 15.05
N LYS A 104 -6.19 0.08 14.39
CA LYS A 104 -6.67 -0.32 13.07
C LYS A 104 -6.52 0.84 12.09
N VAL A 105 -6.26 0.51 10.83
CA VAL A 105 -6.16 1.53 9.79
C VAL A 105 -7.52 2.14 9.54
N SER A 106 -7.64 3.43 9.69
CA SER A 106 -8.87 4.18 9.42
C SER A 106 -8.81 4.98 8.12
N GLU A 107 -7.61 5.34 7.68
CA GLU A 107 -7.43 6.06 6.44
C GLU A 107 -6.05 5.79 5.86
N ILE A 108 -6.02 5.63 4.54
CA ILE A 108 -4.76 5.50 3.79
C ILE A 108 -4.76 6.60 2.73
N THR A 109 -3.66 7.35 2.63
CA THR A 109 -3.47 8.32 1.57
C THR A 109 -2.24 7.91 0.78
N SER A 110 -2.42 7.66 -0.51
CA SER A 110 -1.32 7.18 -1.35
C SER A 110 -1.03 8.18 -2.46
N TYR A 111 0.24 8.56 -2.55
CA TYR A 111 0.78 9.36 -3.64
C TYR A 111 1.72 8.48 -4.42
N THR A 112 1.47 8.32 -5.71
CA THR A 112 2.32 7.51 -6.56
C THR A 112 2.74 8.30 -7.79
N VAL A 113 4.02 8.20 -8.13
CA VAL A 113 4.58 8.88 -9.29
C VAL A 113 5.42 7.87 -10.05
N GLU A 114 5.13 7.71 -11.34
CA GLU A 114 6.01 6.92 -12.19
C GLU A 114 7.25 7.74 -12.48
N VAL A 115 8.40 7.24 -12.05
CA VAL A 115 9.67 7.91 -12.28
C VAL A 115 10.36 7.22 -13.43
N GLY A 116 10.90 8.01 -14.36
CA GLY A 116 11.37 7.55 -15.63
C GLY A 116 12.05 6.19 -15.59
N ALA A 117 11.46 5.24 -16.28
CA ALA A 117 12.04 3.94 -16.51
C ALA A 117 12.98 4.10 -17.68
N HIS A 118 14.25 4.15 -17.41
CA HIS A 118 15.23 4.33 -18.49
C HIS A 118 16.15 3.14 -18.53
#